data_5487648e7294c136804721172d4e2034
#
_entry.id   5487648e7294c136804721172d4e2034
#
_cell.length_a   1.000
_cell.length_b   1.000
_cell.length_c   1.000
_cell.angle_alpha   90.00
_cell.angle_beta   90.00
_cell.angle_gamma   90.00
#
_symmetry.space_group_name_H-M   'P 1'
#
loop_
_entity.id
_entity.type
_entity.pdbx_description
1 polymer ?
#
loop_
_entity_poly.entity_id
_entity_poly.type
_entity_poly.pdbx_seq_one_letter_code
_entity_poly.pdbx_strand_id
1 'polypeptide(L)'
;MSTFTSSDGTVIFVREWLPTESSVRGVVQIAHGMGEHGARYGHLAERLAALGYAVYAADHRGHGHSMAGVPGDLGDNGWNLLVEDMAELTTILRASHPGLPVVLFGHSLGSFAVQQYLLDHEKLIDAAVLCGTTAVDELFVQIAAAEGDLLGFFNREFAPTRTPADWISRDEAQVDAYLAHPWCGFEIDPANMGLLAKTAAERLAEPRGIRPDLPLYVMVGDRDPLNDKLRLSDLQVQRYRAAGLTDITYRVYPDARHEILNELNRAEVEDELIAWITR
;
A
#
# COMPACT_ATOMS: atom_id res chain seq x y z
N MET A 1 -16.99 -6.18 10.20
CA MET A 1 -17.04 -5.78 8.77
C MET A 1 -18.09 -4.70 8.65
N SER A 2 -17.74 -3.59 8.04
CA SER A 2 -18.61 -2.42 7.86
C SER A 2 -18.49 -1.87 6.43
N THR A 3 -19.27 -0.86 6.12
CA THR A 3 -19.19 -0.11 4.86
C THR A 3 -19.36 1.37 5.15
N PHE A 4 -18.82 2.22 4.30
CA PHE A 4 -19.19 3.62 4.21
C PHE A 4 -19.47 3.99 2.74
N THR A 5 -20.10 5.12 2.52
CA THR A 5 -20.42 5.59 1.17
C THR A 5 -19.51 6.77 0.85
N SER A 6 -18.71 6.62 -0.20
CA SER A 6 -17.85 7.68 -0.73
C SER A 6 -18.65 8.87 -1.26
N SER A 7 -17.99 10.00 -1.46
CA SER A 7 -18.60 11.25 -1.93
C SER A 7 -19.34 11.15 -3.27
N ASP A 8 -18.96 10.18 -4.12
CA ASP A 8 -19.61 9.90 -5.41
C ASP A 8 -20.73 8.84 -5.34
N GLY A 9 -21.00 8.32 -4.13
CA GLY A 9 -21.99 7.26 -3.92
C GLY A 9 -21.45 5.84 -3.97
N THR A 10 -20.17 5.64 -4.26
CA THR A 10 -19.54 4.32 -4.26
C THR A 10 -19.51 3.75 -2.83
N VAL A 11 -19.94 2.49 -2.67
CA VAL A 11 -19.91 1.81 -1.38
C VAL A 11 -18.54 1.17 -1.18
N ILE A 12 -17.84 1.58 -0.13
CA ILE A 12 -16.54 1.05 0.24
C ILE A 12 -16.70 0.06 1.39
N PHE A 13 -16.26 -1.16 1.17
CA PHE A 13 -16.28 -2.26 2.13
C PHE A 13 -15.02 -2.22 3.01
N VAL A 14 -15.18 -2.39 4.34
CA VAL A 14 -14.09 -2.34 5.31
C VAL A 14 -14.06 -3.62 6.14
N ARG A 15 -12.92 -4.28 6.18
CA ARG A 15 -12.63 -5.39 7.08
C ARG A 15 -12.10 -4.86 8.40
N GLU A 16 -12.43 -5.56 9.47
CA GLU A 16 -12.07 -5.16 10.82
C GLU A 16 -11.50 -6.37 11.59
N TRP A 17 -10.39 -6.15 12.28
CA TRP A 17 -9.83 -7.07 13.27
C TRP A 17 -9.66 -6.29 14.57
N LEU A 18 -10.47 -6.62 15.55
CA LEU A 18 -10.53 -5.89 16.82
C LEU A 18 -9.92 -6.73 17.94
N PRO A 19 -9.23 -6.11 18.91
CA PRO A 19 -8.77 -6.78 20.11
C PRO A 19 -9.94 -7.40 20.88
N THR A 20 -9.80 -8.65 21.32
CA THR A 20 -10.85 -9.35 22.08
C THR A 20 -10.66 -9.29 23.57
N GLU A 21 -9.41 -9.16 24.05
CA GLU A 21 -9.05 -9.29 25.48
C GLU A 21 -8.43 -8.02 26.08
N SER A 22 -8.19 -6.98 25.29
CA SER A 22 -7.53 -5.76 25.75
C SER A 22 -8.28 -4.51 25.28
N SER A 23 -8.08 -3.40 25.98
CA SER A 23 -8.48 -2.09 25.48
C SER A 23 -7.68 -1.74 24.22
N VAL A 24 -8.32 -1.06 23.26
CA VAL A 24 -7.64 -0.60 22.04
C VAL A 24 -6.55 0.40 22.41
N ARG A 25 -5.33 0.19 21.91
CA ARG A 25 -4.14 1.01 22.16
C ARG A 25 -3.79 1.93 21.00
N GLY A 26 -4.23 1.59 19.79
CA GLY A 26 -3.99 2.32 18.56
C GLY A 26 -4.77 1.71 17.41
N VAL A 27 -4.75 2.38 16.29
CA VAL A 27 -5.46 2.00 15.08
C VAL A 27 -4.47 1.82 13.94
N VAL A 28 -4.62 0.77 13.15
CA VAL A 28 -3.88 0.56 11.91
C VAL A 28 -4.87 0.51 10.75
N GLN A 29 -4.73 1.44 9.81
CA GLN A 29 -5.49 1.45 8.57
C GLN A 29 -4.60 0.89 7.46
N ILE A 30 -5.08 -0.11 6.72
CA ILE A 30 -4.34 -0.79 5.65
C ILE A 30 -4.95 -0.42 4.29
N ALA A 31 -4.09 0.04 3.39
CA ALA A 31 -4.34 0.28 1.97
C ALA A 31 -3.60 -0.77 1.14
N HIS A 32 -4.35 -1.68 0.52
CA HIS A 32 -3.81 -2.81 -0.26
C HIS A 32 -3.30 -2.40 -1.65
N GLY A 33 -2.63 -3.31 -2.36
CA GLY A 33 -2.07 -3.10 -3.69
C GLY A 33 -3.07 -3.24 -4.84
N MET A 34 -2.59 -3.07 -6.06
CA MET A 34 -3.38 -3.26 -7.28
C MET A 34 -3.73 -4.74 -7.49
N GLY A 35 -4.96 -5.02 -7.91
CA GLY A 35 -5.39 -6.38 -8.23
C GLY A 35 -5.28 -7.34 -7.05
N GLU A 36 -5.60 -6.84 -5.85
CA GLU A 36 -5.73 -7.63 -4.63
C GLU A 36 -6.86 -7.07 -3.73
N HIS A 37 -6.91 -7.44 -2.45
CA HIS A 37 -7.96 -7.01 -1.52
C HIS A 37 -7.52 -7.09 -0.05
N GLY A 38 -8.20 -6.38 0.84
CA GLY A 38 -7.83 -6.25 2.25
C GLY A 38 -7.73 -7.55 3.05
N ALA A 39 -8.42 -8.64 2.65
CA ALA A 39 -8.33 -9.91 3.37
C ALA A 39 -6.94 -10.57 3.32
N ARG A 40 -6.09 -10.22 2.34
CA ARG A 40 -4.73 -10.76 2.24
C ARG A 40 -3.81 -10.32 3.39
N TYR A 41 -4.22 -9.31 4.13
CA TYR A 41 -3.49 -8.79 5.32
C TYR A 41 -3.98 -9.40 6.64
N GLY A 42 -4.87 -10.42 6.60
CA GLY A 42 -5.46 -11.02 7.79
C GLY A 42 -4.44 -11.52 8.80
N HIS A 43 -3.36 -12.17 8.34
CA HIS A 43 -2.29 -12.67 9.20
C HIS A 43 -1.57 -11.57 10.01
N LEU A 44 -1.23 -10.44 9.37
CA LEU A 44 -0.66 -9.26 10.04
C LEU A 44 -1.68 -8.61 10.98
N ALA A 45 -2.93 -8.46 10.49
CA ALA A 45 -4.00 -7.82 11.25
C ALA A 45 -4.35 -8.59 12.54
N GLU A 46 -4.40 -9.92 12.50
CA GLU A 46 -4.62 -10.77 13.67
C GLU A 46 -3.51 -10.63 14.71
N ARG A 47 -2.25 -10.56 14.26
CA ARG A 47 -1.11 -10.33 15.15
C ARG A 47 -1.16 -8.96 15.82
N LEU A 48 -1.49 -7.90 15.09
CA LEU A 48 -1.67 -6.55 15.62
C LEU A 48 -2.87 -6.48 16.58
N ALA A 49 -3.99 -7.14 16.25
CA ALA A 49 -5.17 -7.21 17.11
C ALA A 49 -4.86 -7.91 18.46
N ALA A 50 -4.07 -8.99 18.43
CA ALA A 50 -3.60 -9.66 19.64
C ALA A 50 -2.74 -8.76 20.54
N LEU A 51 -2.11 -7.73 19.97
CA LEU A 51 -1.32 -6.71 20.70
C LEU A 51 -2.13 -5.48 21.10
N GLY A 52 -3.44 -5.48 20.87
CA GLY A 52 -4.34 -4.40 21.27
C GLY A 52 -4.55 -3.31 20.22
N TYR A 53 -4.19 -3.54 18.95
CA TYR A 53 -4.46 -2.57 17.87
C TYR A 53 -5.75 -2.94 17.13
N ALA A 54 -6.62 -1.95 16.92
CA ALA A 54 -7.76 -2.11 16.02
C ALA A 54 -7.27 -1.95 14.57
N VAL A 55 -7.44 -2.98 13.74
CA VAL A 55 -6.95 -2.99 12.35
C VAL A 55 -8.12 -2.93 11.38
N TYR A 56 -8.02 -2.07 10.40
CA TYR A 56 -9.02 -1.84 9.38
C TYR A 56 -8.38 -1.88 7.99
N ALA A 57 -8.95 -2.67 7.09
CA ALA A 57 -8.53 -2.72 5.69
C ALA A 57 -9.75 -2.53 4.79
N ALA A 58 -9.82 -1.39 4.11
CA ALA A 58 -10.80 -1.20 3.06
C ALA A 58 -10.42 -2.06 1.83
N ASP A 59 -11.40 -2.66 1.18
CA ASP A 59 -11.24 -3.03 -0.21
C ASP A 59 -11.38 -1.73 -1.02
N HIS A 60 -10.35 -1.31 -1.74
CA HIS A 60 -10.38 -0.08 -2.53
C HIS A 60 -11.50 -0.12 -3.59
N ARG A 61 -11.99 1.04 -4.02
CA ARG A 61 -12.93 1.11 -5.16
C ARG A 61 -12.41 0.27 -6.33
N GLY A 62 -13.28 -0.43 -7.03
CA GLY A 62 -12.91 -1.35 -8.09
C GLY A 62 -12.22 -2.65 -7.65
N HIS A 63 -12.09 -2.90 -6.32
CA HIS A 63 -11.43 -4.08 -5.78
C HIS A 63 -12.33 -4.82 -4.76
N GLY A 64 -12.13 -6.14 -4.64
CA GLY A 64 -12.77 -6.97 -3.62
C GLY A 64 -14.29 -6.78 -3.54
N HIS A 65 -14.81 -6.55 -2.35
CA HIS A 65 -16.24 -6.28 -2.13
C HIS A 65 -16.68 -4.86 -2.50
N SER A 66 -15.76 -3.96 -2.79
CA SER A 66 -16.06 -2.60 -3.27
C SER A 66 -16.17 -2.52 -4.81
N MET A 67 -16.06 -3.65 -5.51
CA MET A 67 -16.30 -3.71 -6.96
C MET A 67 -17.79 -3.52 -7.27
N ALA A 68 -18.10 -2.52 -8.09
CA ALA A 68 -19.46 -2.31 -8.59
C ALA A 68 -19.73 -2.97 -9.96
N GLY A 69 -18.69 -3.51 -10.62
CA GLY A 69 -18.77 -4.08 -11.96
C GLY A 69 -17.48 -4.76 -12.40
N VAL A 70 -16.79 -4.20 -13.37
CA VAL A 70 -15.53 -4.74 -13.90
C VAL A 70 -14.42 -4.59 -12.86
N PRO A 71 -13.62 -5.64 -12.60
CA PRO A 71 -12.45 -5.52 -11.72
C PRO A 71 -11.50 -4.41 -12.20
N GLY A 72 -11.02 -3.58 -11.29
CA GLY A 72 -10.11 -2.49 -11.58
C GLY A 72 -10.75 -1.21 -12.11
N ASP A 73 -12.05 -1.18 -12.35
CA ASP A 73 -12.79 0.04 -12.68
C ASP A 73 -12.94 0.91 -11.42
N LEU A 74 -12.16 1.99 -11.34
CA LEU A 74 -12.21 2.91 -10.21
C LEU A 74 -13.28 4.01 -10.38
N GLY A 75 -13.92 4.10 -11.55
CA GLY A 75 -14.86 5.15 -11.89
C GLY A 75 -14.18 6.48 -12.31
N ASP A 76 -15.00 7.50 -12.56
CA ASP A 76 -14.52 8.82 -12.96
C ASP A 76 -13.69 9.47 -11.85
N ASN A 77 -12.50 9.97 -12.20
CA ASN A 77 -11.55 10.55 -11.24
C ASN A 77 -11.19 9.58 -10.09
N GLY A 78 -11.33 8.28 -10.32
CA GLY A 78 -11.31 7.25 -9.31
C GLY A 78 -10.00 7.14 -8.55
N TRP A 79 -8.85 7.44 -9.17
CA TRP A 79 -7.57 7.50 -8.46
C TRP A 79 -7.57 8.54 -7.32
N ASN A 80 -8.02 9.76 -7.60
CA ASN A 80 -8.11 10.78 -6.54
C ASN A 80 -9.15 10.41 -5.49
N LEU A 81 -10.30 9.89 -5.92
CA LEU A 81 -11.34 9.44 -5.01
C LEU A 81 -10.91 8.26 -4.15
N LEU A 82 -10.01 7.38 -4.62
CA LEU A 82 -9.43 6.32 -3.78
C LEU A 82 -8.64 6.93 -2.60
N VAL A 83 -7.88 7.99 -2.84
CA VAL A 83 -7.15 8.70 -1.76
C VAL A 83 -8.11 9.40 -0.80
N GLU A 84 -9.19 10.01 -1.33
CA GLU A 84 -10.23 10.62 -0.48
C GLU A 84 -11.00 9.57 0.33
N ASP A 85 -11.29 8.40 -0.22
CA ASP A 85 -11.89 7.28 0.51
C ASP A 85 -11.02 6.85 1.68
N MET A 86 -9.69 6.83 1.49
CA MET A 86 -8.76 6.54 2.58
C MET A 86 -8.82 7.62 3.68
N ALA A 87 -8.92 8.89 3.31
CA ALA A 87 -9.03 10.00 4.27
C ALA A 87 -10.37 9.99 5.00
N GLU A 88 -11.46 9.67 4.31
CA GLU A 88 -12.78 9.50 4.92
C GLU A 88 -12.78 8.34 5.93
N LEU A 89 -12.22 7.19 5.55
CA LEU A 89 -12.06 6.08 6.50
C LEU A 89 -11.23 6.51 7.71
N THR A 90 -10.10 7.20 7.52
CA THR A 90 -9.29 7.70 8.64
C THR A 90 -10.12 8.61 9.57
N THR A 91 -10.97 9.46 9.01
CA THR A 91 -11.85 10.36 9.78
C THR A 91 -12.87 9.57 10.60
N ILE A 92 -13.49 8.53 10.01
CA ILE A 92 -14.40 7.61 10.70
C ILE A 92 -13.67 6.90 11.85
N LEU A 93 -12.45 6.41 11.60
CA LEU A 93 -11.64 5.71 12.60
C LEU A 93 -11.24 6.64 13.76
N ARG A 94 -10.87 7.89 13.47
CA ARG A 94 -10.59 8.91 14.48
C ARG A 94 -11.79 9.18 15.38
N ALA A 95 -12.99 9.24 14.79
CA ALA A 95 -14.23 9.43 15.53
C ALA A 95 -14.59 8.20 16.41
N SER A 96 -14.33 6.99 15.90
CA SER A 96 -14.59 5.72 16.61
C SER A 96 -13.57 5.41 17.71
N HIS A 97 -12.35 5.96 17.59
CA HIS A 97 -11.23 5.73 18.50
C HIS A 97 -10.59 7.05 18.95
N PRO A 98 -11.32 7.91 19.68
CA PRO A 98 -10.85 9.25 20.00
C PRO A 98 -9.57 9.21 20.85
N GLY A 99 -8.59 10.02 20.46
CA GLY A 99 -7.32 10.17 21.16
C GLY A 99 -6.31 9.04 20.97
N LEU A 100 -6.65 7.99 20.22
CA LEU A 100 -5.70 6.91 19.91
C LEU A 100 -4.85 7.23 18.67
N PRO A 101 -3.58 6.79 18.63
CA PRO A 101 -2.74 6.95 17.45
C PRO A 101 -3.29 6.14 16.26
N VAL A 102 -3.18 6.71 15.06
CA VAL A 102 -3.55 6.06 13.79
C VAL A 102 -2.32 5.91 12.92
N VAL A 103 -2.00 4.68 12.55
CA VAL A 103 -0.94 4.34 11.59
C VAL A 103 -1.59 4.00 10.26
N LEU A 104 -1.16 4.67 9.18
CA LEU A 104 -1.59 4.35 7.82
C LEU A 104 -0.52 3.50 7.13
N PHE A 105 -0.88 2.26 6.80
CA PHE A 105 -0.04 1.33 6.05
C PHE A 105 -0.51 1.26 4.61
N GLY A 106 0.41 1.36 3.64
CA GLY A 106 0.12 1.12 2.23
C GLY A 106 1.11 0.18 1.58
N HIS A 107 0.60 -0.76 0.78
CA HIS A 107 1.42 -1.67 -0.03
C HIS A 107 1.23 -1.40 -1.51
N SER A 108 2.32 -1.37 -2.30
CA SER A 108 2.27 -1.24 -3.76
C SER A 108 1.41 -0.03 -4.20
N LEU A 109 0.35 -0.22 -5.00
CA LEU A 109 -0.61 0.83 -5.36
C LEU A 109 -1.12 1.59 -4.11
N GLY A 110 -1.43 0.88 -3.02
CA GLY A 110 -1.82 1.49 -1.76
C GLY A 110 -0.71 2.36 -1.17
N SER A 111 0.57 2.00 -1.35
CA SER A 111 1.69 2.86 -0.94
C SER A 111 1.81 4.12 -1.80
N PHE A 112 1.45 4.05 -3.10
CA PHE A 112 1.39 5.22 -3.97
C PHE A 112 0.24 6.16 -3.57
N ALA A 113 -0.89 5.59 -3.19
CA ALA A 113 -2.00 6.34 -2.62
C ALA A 113 -1.63 6.99 -1.29
N VAL A 114 -0.89 6.30 -0.41
CA VAL A 114 -0.35 6.89 0.83
C VAL A 114 0.61 8.04 0.54
N GLN A 115 1.45 7.96 -0.49
CA GLN A 115 2.32 9.08 -0.88
C GLN A 115 1.51 10.34 -1.22
N GLN A 116 0.40 10.21 -2.00
CA GLN A 116 -0.49 11.34 -2.27
C GLN A 116 -1.24 11.77 -1.02
N TYR A 117 -1.75 10.84 -0.23
CA TYR A 117 -2.42 11.10 1.05
C TYR A 117 -1.56 11.96 1.99
N LEU A 118 -0.27 11.69 2.06
CA LEU A 118 0.67 12.47 2.88
C LEU A 118 0.76 13.94 2.46
N LEU A 119 0.51 14.27 1.20
CA LEU A 119 0.51 15.67 0.73
C LEU A 119 -0.78 16.41 1.09
N ASP A 120 -1.90 15.69 1.18
CA ASP A 120 -3.23 16.28 1.30
C ASP A 120 -3.82 16.13 2.72
N HIS A 121 -3.51 15.02 3.41
CA HIS A 121 -4.22 14.58 4.62
C HIS A 121 -3.29 14.14 5.76
N GLU A 122 -2.00 14.46 5.74
CA GLU A 122 -0.99 13.97 6.72
C GLU A 122 -1.37 14.24 8.19
N LYS A 123 -2.19 15.28 8.44
CA LYS A 123 -2.67 15.64 9.78
C LYS A 123 -3.67 14.66 10.37
N LEU A 124 -4.25 13.80 9.55
CA LEU A 124 -5.20 12.78 9.98
C LEU A 124 -4.53 11.54 10.58
N ILE A 125 -3.21 11.38 10.45
CA ILE A 125 -2.47 10.19 10.91
C ILE A 125 -1.30 10.56 11.81
N ASP A 126 -0.84 9.61 12.63
CA ASP A 126 0.30 9.78 13.53
C ASP A 126 1.58 9.17 12.98
N ALA A 127 1.47 8.20 12.08
CA ALA A 127 2.60 7.58 11.39
C ALA A 127 2.16 6.95 10.07
N ALA A 128 3.10 6.76 9.14
CA ALA A 128 2.87 6.10 7.86
C ALA A 128 3.88 4.99 7.57
N VAL A 129 3.42 3.94 6.88
CA VAL A 129 4.25 2.84 6.37
C VAL A 129 4.06 2.74 4.86
N LEU A 130 5.15 2.75 4.13
CA LEU A 130 5.23 2.53 2.69
C LEU A 130 5.92 1.19 2.42
N CYS A 131 5.15 0.19 2.04
CA CYS A 131 5.60 -1.19 1.80
C CYS A 131 5.58 -1.50 0.30
N GLY A 132 6.64 -2.14 -0.23
CA GLY A 132 6.73 -2.41 -1.67
C GLY A 132 6.55 -1.15 -2.50
N THR A 133 7.28 -0.10 -2.14
CA THR A 133 7.10 1.28 -2.61
C THR A 133 8.27 1.75 -3.45
N THR A 134 8.12 2.88 -4.16
CA THR A 134 9.12 3.40 -5.09
C THR A 134 8.93 4.90 -5.35
N ALA A 135 9.88 5.55 -6.03
CA ALA A 135 9.68 6.84 -6.68
C ALA A 135 8.77 6.65 -7.90
N VAL A 136 7.47 6.90 -7.72
CA VAL A 136 6.40 6.50 -8.66
C VAL A 136 6.54 7.18 -10.02
N ASP A 137 6.93 8.45 -10.07
CA ASP A 137 7.17 9.21 -11.29
C ASP A 137 8.26 8.55 -12.16
N GLU A 138 9.38 8.17 -11.54
CA GLU A 138 10.49 7.50 -12.22
C GLU A 138 10.13 6.07 -12.65
N LEU A 139 9.32 5.35 -11.87
CA LEU A 139 8.79 4.05 -12.27
C LEU A 139 7.97 4.18 -13.56
N PHE A 140 7.07 5.16 -13.67
CA PHE A 140 6.29 5.38 -14.88
C PHE A 140 7.15 5.76 -16.08
N VAL A 141 8.24 6.51 -15.89
CA VAL A 141 9.22 6.78 -16.96
C VAL A 141 9.84 5.46 -17.45
N GLN A 142 10.21 4.55 -16.57
CA GLN A 142 10.76 3.26 -16.96
C GLN A 142 9.75 2.36 -17.67
N ILE A 143 8.50 2.29 -17.15
CA ILE A 143 7.42 1.51 -17.78
C ILE A 143 7.14 2.05 -19.19
N ALA A 144 7.06 3.36 -19.36
CA ALA A 144 6.82 3.99 -20.66
C ALA A 144 7.98 3.78 -21.65
N ALA A 145 9.21 3.62 -21.18
CA ALA A 145 10.38 3.33 -22.01
C ALA A 145 10.55 1.83 -22.34
N ALA A 146 9.85 0.95 -21.62
CA ALA A 146 9.94 -0.49 -21.81
C ALA A 146 9.07 -0.93 -22.99
N GLU A 147 9.56 -1.93 -23.75
CA GLU A 147 8.74 -2.64 -24.72
C GLU A 147 7.97 -3.78 -24.04
N GLY A 148 6.72 -3.98 -24.42
CA GLY A 148 5.87 -5.06 -23.93
C GLY A 148 4.77 -4.60 -22.96
N ASP A 149 4.20 -5.56 -22.25
CA ASP A 149 3.17 -5.32 -21.25
C ASP A 149 3.76 -5.12 -19.83
N LEU A 150 2.93 -4.67 -18.90
CA LEU A 150 3.33 -4.38 -17.53
C LEU A 150 3.83 -5.64 -16.78
N LEU A 151 3.18 -6.78 -16.99
CA LEU A 151 3.59 -8.04 -16.36
C LEU A 151 4.94 -8.54 -16.89
N GLY A 152 5.17 -8.42 -18.21
CA GLY A 152 6.47 -8.71 -18.82
C GLY A 152 7.57 -7.79 -18.27
N PHE A 153 7.26 -6.52 -18.06
CA PHE A 153 8.18 -5.57 -17.44
C PHE A 153 8.61 -6.03 -16.04
N PHE A 154 7.68 -6.40 -15.18
CA PHE A 154 7.99 -6.80 -13.79
C PHE A 154 8.69 -8.17 -13.73
N ASN A 155 8.37 -9.09 -14.63
CA ASN A 155 8.97 -10.43 -14.63
C ASN A 155 10.33 -10.54 -15.32
N ARG A 156 10.78 -9.52 -16.05
CA ARG A 156 11.98 -9.59 -16.91
C ARG A 156 13.26 -10.10 -16.20
N GLU A 157 13.43 -9.78 -14.92
CA GLU A 157 14.61 -10.19 -14.14
C GLU A 157 14.50 -11.60 -13.56
N PHE A 158 13.30 -12.22 -13.63
CA PHE A 158 13.04 -13.56 -13.09
C PHE A 158 12.93 -14.64 -14.16
N ALA A 159 13.22 -14.32 -15.42
CA ALA A 159 13.15 -15.27 -16.53
C ALA A 159 14.20 -16.41 -16.38
N PRO A 160 13.83 -17.69 -16.70
CA PRO A 160 12.51 -18.13 -17.10
C PRO A 160 11.51 -18.15 -15.92
N THR A 161 10.34 -17.57 -16.10
CA THR A 161 9.30 -17.51 -15.07
C THR A 161 8.43 -18.76 -15.09
N ARG A 162 7.96 -19.18 -13.91
CA ARG A 162 6.97 -20.25 -13.74
C ARG A 162 5.56 -19.74 -14.05
N THR A 163 5.28 -18.49 -13.65
CA THR A 163 3.97 -17.83 -13.78
C THR A 163 4.12 -16.35 -14.15
N PRO A 164 3.05 -15.67 -14.60
CA PRO A 164 3.08 -14.23 -14.85
C PRO A 164 3.18 -13.37 -13.57
N ALA A 165 3.11 -13.98 -12.38
CA ALA A 165 3.16 -13.28 -11.09
C ALA A 165 4.39 -13.67 -10.24
N ASP A 166 5.40 -14.30 -10.78
CA ASP A 166 6.59 -14.70 -10.01
C ASP A 166 7.32 -13.50 -9.40
N TRP A 167 7.17 -12.31 -9.99
CA TRP A 167 7.76 -11.08 -9.49
C TRP A 167 7.25 -10.64 -8.11
N ILE A 168 6.08 -11.16 -7.65
CA ILE A 168 5.50 -10.73 -6.38
C ILE A 168 6.17 -11.36 -5.17
N SER A 169 6.59 -12.65 -5.25
CA SER A 169 7.18 -13.37 -4.11
C SER A 169 8.01 -14.56 -4.56
N ARG A 170 8.99 -14.96 -3.73
CA ARG A 170 9.71 -16.24 -3.84
C ARG A 170 8.91 -17.42 -3.30
N ASP A 171 7.90 -17.16 -2.46
CA ASP A 171 7.00 -18.20 -1.95
C ASP A 171 5.98 -18.58 -3.04
N GLU A 172 6.27 -19.70 -3.73
CA GLU A 172 5.42 -20.18 -4.82
C GLU A 172 3.97 -20.44 -4.38
N ALA A 173 3.75 -20.83 -3.12
CA ALA A 173 2.39 -21.05 -2.61
C ALA A 173 1.61 -19.74 -2.52
N GLN A 174 2.25 -18.61 -2.18
CA GLN A 174 1.65 -17.30 -2.17
C GLN A 174 1.35 -16.80 -3.60
N VAL A 175 2.27 -17.05 -4.54
CA VAL A 175 2.04 -16.75 -5.96
C VAL A 175 0.85 -17.51 -6.50
N ASP A 176 0.77 -18.82 -6.23
CA ASP A 176 -0.33 -19.67 -6.68
C ASP A 176 -1.67 -19.27 -6.04
N ALA A 177 -1.66 -18.94 -4.75
CA ALA A 177 -2.85 -18.44 -4.06
C ALA A 177 -3.35 -17.10 -4.64
N TYR A 178 -2.42 -16.19 -5.00
CA TYR A 178 -2.76 -14.94 -5.66
C TYR A 178 -3.42 -15.19 -7.03
N LEU A 179 -2.82 -16.04 -7.86
CA LEU A 179 -3.33 -16.33 -9.21
C LEU A 179 -4.66 -17.10 -9.19
N ALA A 180 -4.88 -17.93 -8.18
CA ALA A 180 -6.12 -18.70 -8.04
C ALA A 180 -7.28 -17.85 -7.49
N HIS A 181 -7.02 -16.69 -6.90
CA HIS A 181 -8.05 -15.89 -6.26
C HIS A 181 -8.81 -15.02 -7.27
N PRO A 182 -10.17 -15.08 -7.32
CA PRO A 182 -10.96 -14.38 -8.34
C PRO A 182 -10.92 -12.84 -8.24
N TRP A 183 -10.44 -12.31 -7.12
CA TRP A 183 -10.28 -10.88 -6.87
C TRP A 183 -8.81 -10.43 -6.92
N CYS A 184 -7.94 -11.23 -7.55
CA CYS A 184 -6.53 -10.88 -7.74
C CYS A 184 -6.15 -10.94 -9.21
N GLY A 185 -5.02 -10.30 -9.57
CA GLY A 185 -4.42 -10.46 -10.89
C GLY A 185 -5.01 -9.56 -12.00
N PHE A 186 -5.59 -8.43 -11.65
CA PHE A 186 -6.08 -7.44 -12.63
C PHE A 186 -5.41 -6.07 -12.41
N GLU A 187 -5.43 -5.25 -13.44
CA GLU A 187 -4.94 -3.87 -13.41
C GLU A 187 -6.11 -2.89 -13.20
N ILE A 188 -5.81 -1.69 -12.69
CA ILE A 188 -6.79 -0.60 -12.70
C ILE A 188 -7.00 -0.08 -14.14
N ASP A 189 -8.15 0.52 -14.38
CA ASP A 189 -8.50 1.02 -15.69
C ASP A 189 -7.49 2.07 -16.22
N PRO A 190 -7.27 2.15 -17.54
CA PRO A 190 -6.23 3.00 -18.13
C PRO A 190 -6.40 4.49 -17.84
N ALA A 191 -7.62 5.00 -17.65
CA ALA A 191 -7.86 6.41 -17.37
C ALA A 191 -7.33 6.76 -15.97
N ASN A 192 -7.60 5.92 -14.98
CA ASN A 192 -7.10 6.09 -13.61
C ASN A 192 -5.60 5.78 -13.47
N MET A 193 -5.07 4.83 -14.25
CA MET A 193 -3.62 4.65 -14.37
C MET A 193 -2.94 5.93 -14.91
N GLY A 194 -3.54 6.57 -15.89
CA GLY A 194 -3.08 7.87 -16.43
C GLY A 194 -3.15 9.00 -15.39
N LEU A 195 -4.19 9.03 -14.57
CA LEU A 195 -4.30 10.01 -13.46
C LEU A 195 -3.21 9.78 -12.40
N LEU A 196 -2.95 8.53 -12.02
CA LEU A 196 -1.87 8.18 -11.11
C LEU A 196 -0.51 8.65 -11.67
N ALA A 197 -0.22 8.32 -12.95
CA ALA A 197 1.03 8.72 -13.59
C ALA A 197 1.20 10.25 -13.64
N LYS A 198 0.13 10.97 -13.96
CA LYS A 198 0.11 12.44 -13.93
C LYS A 198 0.37 12.99 -12.53
N THR A 199 -0.33 12.48 -11.51
CA THR A 199 -0.14 12.89 -10.12
C THR A 199 1.29 12.60 -9.66
N ALA A 200 1.85 11.45 -10.02
CA ALA A 200 3.21 11.10 -9.69
C ALA A 200 4.21 12.14 -10.24
N ALA A 201 4.10 12.49 -11.52
CA ALA A 201 4.98 13.46 -12.16
C ALA A 201 4.81 14.89 -11.60
N GLU A 202 3.58 15.31 -11.27
CA GLU A 202 3.29 16.69 -10.86
C GLU A 202 3.47 16.93 -9.37
N ARG A 203 3.31 15.89 -8.52
CA ARG A 203 3.18 16.06 -7.06
C ARG A 203 4.11 15.16 -6.23
N LEU A 204 4.31 13.88 -6.62
CA LEU A 204 5.07 12.95 -5.79
C LEU A 204 6.59 13.07 -5.99
N ALA A 205 7.02 13.63 -7.12
CA ALA A 205 8.43 13.89 -7.38
C ALA A 205 9.08 14.85 -6.37
N GLU A 206 8.29 15.76 -5.79
CA GLU A 206 8.72 16.72 -4.78
C GLU A 206 7.73 16.76 -3.61
N PRO A 207 7.78 15.79 -2.68
CA PRO A 207 6.83 15.72 -1.56
C PRO A 207 7.04 16.90 -0.60
N ARG A 208 6.15 17.89 -0.67
CA ARG A 208 6.19 19.12 0.16
C ARG A 208 4.98 19.20 1.06
N GLY A 209 5.11 19.93 2.17
CA GLY A 209 3.99 20.22 3.08
C GLY A 209 3.74 19.15 4.14
N ILE A 210 4.50 18.07 4.15
CA ILE A 210 4.42 17.04 5.19
C ILE A 210 5.16 17.55 6.44
N ARG A 211 4.56 17.37 7.62
CA ARG A 211 5.21 17.79 8.86
C ARG A 211 6.53 17.04 9.09
N PRO A 212 7.59 17.72 9.55
CA PRO A 212 8.93 17.14 9.67
C PRO A 212 9.04 15.96 10.66
N ASP A 213 8.17 15.91 11.65
CA ASP A 213 8.16 14.93 12.74
C ASP A 213 7.24 13.72 12.46
N LEU A 214 6.63 13.62 11.27
CA LEU A 214 5.83 12.46 10.89
C LEU A 214 6.72 11.22 10.81
N PRO A 215 6.52 10.21 11.67
CA PRO A 215 7.23 8.95 11.54
C PRO A 215 6.85 8.25 10.24
N LEU A 216 7.87 7.93 9.44
CA LEU A 216 7.71 7.25 8.14
C LEU A 216 8.56 5.99 8.11
N TYR A 217 7.94 4.84 7.84
CA TYR A 217 8.64 3.58 7.60
C TYR A 217 8.55 3.21 6.13
N VAL A 218 9.67 3.16 5.44
CA VAL A 218 9.81 2.67 4.07
C VAL A 218 10.42 1.28 4.11
N MET A 219 9.74 0.28 3.54
CA MET A 219 10.16 -1.11 3.58
C MET A 219 9.99 -1.78 2.21
N VAL A 220 11.08 -2.36 1.70
CA VAL A 220 11.15 -2.91 0.34
C VAL A 220 12.00 -4.17 0.27
N GLY A 221 11.75 -5.03 -0.73
CA GLY A 221 12.66 -6.09 -1.10
C GLY A 221 13.77 -5.57 -2.05
N ASP A 222 15.00 -6.08 -1.93
CA ASP A 222 16.08 -5.68 -2.85
C ASP A 222 15.94 -6.29 -4.26
N ARG A 223 15.03 -7.26 -4.40
CA ARG A 223 14.66 -7.88 -5.68
C ARG A 223 13.30 -7.41 -6.20
N ASP A 224 12.70 -6.40 -5.58
CA ASP A 224 11.46 -5.81 -6.07
C ASP A 224 11.70 -5.09 -7.40
N PRO A 225 11.05 -5.53 -8.51
CA PRO A 225 11.26 -4.96 -9.84
C PRO A 225 10.77 -3.51 -9.97
N LEU A 226 9.94 -3.02 -9.03
CA LEU A 226 9.51 -1.63 -8.98
C LEU A 226 10.65 -0.68 -8.58
N ASN A 227 11.74 -1.20 -8.02
CA ASN A 227 12.79 -0.39 -7.39
C ASN A 227 14.07 -0.22 -8.21
N ASP A 228 14.16 -0.83 -9.39
CA ASP A 228 15.37 -0.75 -10.20
C ASP A 228 16.63 -0.95 -9.34
N LYS A 229 16.72 -2.10 -8.68
CA LYS A 229 17.82 -2.46 -7.76
C LYS A 229 18.03 -1.41 -6.66
N LEU A 230 16.95 -1.00 -6.02
CA LEU A 230 16.85 -0.01 -4.95
C LEU A 230 17.03 1.46 -5.39
N ARG A 231 17.44 1.73 -6.62
CA ARG A 231 17.66 3.11 -7.08
C ARG A 231 16.44 4.01 -6.85
N LEU A 232 15.25 3.49 -7.08
CA LEU A 232 14.01 4.28 -6.97
C LEU A 232 13.53 4.41 -5.53
N SER A 233 13.66 3.39 -4.70
CA SER A 233 13.35 3.51 -3.27
C SER A 233 14.35 4.39 -2.52
N ASP A 234 15.63 4.33 -2.88
CA ASP A 234 16.65 5.25 -2.37
C ASP A 234 16.33 6.70 -2.72
N LEU A 235 15.95 6.95 -3.98
CA LEU A 235 15.52 8.27 -4.44
C LEU A 235 14.30 8.77 -3.67
N GLN A 236 13.29 7.92 -3.47
CA GLN A 236 12.10 8.26 -2.70
C GLN A 236 12.46 8.70 -1.27
N VAL A 237 13.30 7.93 -0.57
CA VAL A 237 13.77 8.25 0.78
C VAL A 237 14.58 9.55 0.81
N GLN A 238 15.43 9.78 -0.19
CA GLN A 238 16.17 11.04 -0.33
C GLN A 238 15.24 12.24 -0.49
N ARG A 239 14.17 12.12 -1.30
CA ARG A 239 13.17 13.17 -1.50
C ARG A 239 12.43 13.52 -0.20
N TYR A 240 12.01 12.53 0.60
CA TYR A 240 11.38 12.78 1.90
C TYR A 240 12.34 13.46 2.89
N ARG A 241 13.60 13.04 2.93
CA ARG A 241 14.64 13.73 3.74
C ARG A 241 14.86 15.17 3.27
N ALA A 242 14.94 15.39 1.97
CA ALA A 242 15.07 16.73 1.38
C ALA A 242 13.84 17.61 1.64
N ALA A 243 12.66 17.03 1.74
CA ALA A 243 11.41 17.69 2.14
C ALA A 243 11.34 18.04 3.63
N GLY A 244 12.31 17.58 4.43
CA GLY A 244 12.45 17.93 5.83
C GLY A 244 12.01 16.87 6.83
N LEU A 245 11.57 15.67 6.41
CA LEU A 245 11.20 14.60 7.33
C LEU A 245 12.44 14.11 8.09
N THR A 246 12.33 14.00 9.42
CA THR A 246 13.44 13.65 10.33
C THR A 246 13.33 12.25 10.93
N ASP A 247 12.12 11.68 11.06
CA ASP A 247 11.90 10.32 11.57
C ASP A 247 11.58 9.36 10.42
N ILE A 248 12.61 8.98 9.64
CA ILE A 248 12.48 8.02 8.55
C ILE A 248 13.25 6.76 8.87
N THR A 249 12.52 5.64 9.01
CA THR A 249 13.07 4.30 9.02
C THR A 249 13.06 3.76 7.59
N TYR A 250 14.20 3.29 7.09
CA TYR A 250 14.28 2.64 5.78
C TYR A 250 14.87 1.24 5.94
N ARG A 251 14.10 0.23 5.56
CA ARG A 251 14.48 -1.17 5.68
C ARG A 251 14.44 -1.87 4.32
N VAL A 252 15.53 -2.55 3.99
CA VAL A 252 15.65 -3.37 2.80
C VAL A 252 15.76 -4.82 3.22
N TYR A 253 14.93 -5.70 2.64
CA TYR A 253 14.92 -7.14 2.91
C TYR A 253 15.67 -7.89 1.81
N PRO A 254 16.79 -8.57 2.14
CA PRO A 254 17.61 -9.28 1.17
C PRO A 254 16.84 -10.38 0.45
N ASP A 255 17.08 -10.50 -0.86
CA ASP A 255 16.46 -11.46 -1.78
C ASP A 255 14.92 -11.37 -1.89
N ALA A 256 14.25 -10.55 -1.08
CA ALA A 256 12.80 -10.40 -1.12
C ALA A 256 12.35 -9.68 -2.40
N ARG A 257 11.23 -10.16 -2.96
CA ARG A 257 10.55 -9.56 -4.10
C ARG A 257 9.54 -8.50 -3.63
N HIS A 258 8.49 -8.26 -4.39
CA HIS A 258 7.57 -7.15 -4.18
C HIS A 258 6.68 -7.28 -2.93
N GLU A 259 6.05 -8.44 -2.75
CA GLU A 259 5.13 -8.67 -1.61
C GLU A 259 5.88 -9.20 -0.38
N ILE A 260 6.68 -8.35 0.26
CA ILE A 260 7.53 -8.73 1.39
C ILE A 260 6.77 -9.32 2.59
N LEU A 261 5.47 -9.01 2.75
CA LEU A 261 4.58 -9.62 3.75
C LEU A 261 4.04 -11.01 3.34
N ASN A 262 4.36 -11.46 2.12
CA ASN A 262 4.03 -12.78 1.58
C ASN A 262 5.29 -13.52 1.12
N GLU A 263 6.46 -13.13 1.61
CA GLU A 263 7.76 -13.72 1.29
C GLU A 263 8.13 -14.89 2.20
N LEU A 264 9.17 -15.66 1.83
CA LEU A 264 9.70 -16.76 2.63
C LEU A 264 10.12 -16.33 4.04
N ASN A 265 10.60 -15.10 4.20
CA ASN A 265 10.98 -14.50 5.47
C ASN A 265 9.89 -13.60 6.07
N ARG A 266 8.61 -13.82 5.73
CA ARG A 266 7.45 -13.05 6.21
C ARG A 266 7.46 -12.81 7.71
N ALA A 267 7.81 -13.82 8.51
CA ALA A 267 7.81 -13.70 9.97
C ALA A 267 8.76 -12.59 10.47
N GLU A 268 9.97 -12.51 9.90
CA GLU A 268 10.93 -11.43 10.20
C GLU A 268 10.36 -10.07 9.81
N VAL A 269 9.79 -9.96 8.61
CA VAL A 269 9.21 -8.72 8.08
C VAL A 269 8.08 -8.21 8.98
N GLU A 270 7.18 -9.11 9.38
CA GLU A 270 6.07 -8.78 10.27
C GLU A 270 6.55 -8.40 11.68
N ASP A 271 7.54 -9.13 12.24
CA ASP A 271 8.09 -8.83 13.57
C ASP A 271 8.69 -7.42 13.62
N GLU A 272 9.46 -7.03 12.61
CA GLU A 272 10.05 -5.70 12.51
C GLU A 272 8.98 -4.61 12.31
N LEU A 273 7.99 -4.85 11.44
CA LEU A 273 6.88 -3.92 11.20
C LEU A 273 6.04 -3.72 12.47
N ILE A 274 5.68 -4.81 13.15
CA ILE A 274 4.93 -4.76 14.40
C ILE A 274 5.73 -4.03 15.49
N ALA A 275 7.02 -4.32 15.63
CA ALA A 275 7.89 -3.62 16.59
C ALA A 275 7.94 -2.11 16.31
N TRP A 276 7.95 -1.70 15.02
CA TRP A 276 7.93 -0.29 14.65
C TRP A 276 6.57 0.37 14.91
N ILE A 277 5.45 -0.30 14.62
CA ILE A 277 4.10 0.22 14.89
C ILE A 277 3.84 0.38 16.40
N THR A 278 4.39 -0.52 17.21
CA THR A 278 4.11 -0.59 18.65
C THR A 278 5.12 0.15 19.55
N ARG A 279 6.08 0.86 18.96
CA ARG A 279 7.13 1.63 19.67
C ARG A 279 6.61 2.80 20.51
#